data_0fd20b793f6f7ef7b612531b3030098d
#
_entry.id   0fd20b793f6f7ef7b612531b3030098d
#
_cell.length_a   1.000
_cell.length_b   1.000
_cell.length_c   1.000
_cell.angle_alpha   90.00
_cell.angle_beta   90.00
_cell.angle_gamma   90.00
#
_symmetry.space_group_name_H-M   'P 1'
#
loop_
_entity.id
_entity.type
_entity.pdbx_description
1 polymer ?
#
loop_
_entity_poly.entity_id
_entity_poly.type
_entity_poly.pdbx_seq_one_letter_code
_entity_poly.pdbx_strand_id
1 'polypeptide(L)'
;MAAVSGCASSSGSIEEAVAPVAPTTEKYAAIVVDTKSGEMLYGANINELRYPASLTKMMTLYLLFEAMDQGRVSRTDLIPVSRAAASRPPSKLGLKAGQSIPVDTAIRVLVVKSANDVASATAEFLGNGSEERFAQMMTAKARALGMSRTTFTNASGLPDSQQVTTAADMARLSIALRRQFPQYYGYFAQKEVTVAGRTIKGHNKAMDMIPGADGLKTGYTRASGFNLATSVNRGGKSVVGVVMGENTAAIRNARMAALMSAYVRKAK
;
A
#
# COMPACT_ATOMS: atom_id res chain seq x y z
N MET A 1 34.12 6.57 -63.72
CA MET A 1 32.90 6.99 -63.02
C MET A 1 32.55 5.86 -62.03
N ALA A 2 32.83 6.06 -60.74
CA ALA A 2 32.54 5.10 -59.72
C ALA A 2 31.37 5.64 -58.91
N ALA A 3 30.29 4.87 -58.86
CA ALA A 3 29.12 5.17 -58.06
C ALA A 3 29.30 4.60 -56.62
N VAL A 4 29.30 5.47 -55.63
CA VAL A 4 29.35 5.10 -54.21
C VAL A 4 27.91 4.94 -53.73
N SER A 5 27.51 3.69 -53.44
CA SER A 5 26.23 3.40 -52.77
C SER A 5 26.39 3.60 -51.27
N GLY A 6 25.71 4.59 -50.72
CA GLY A 6 25.62 4.80 -49.28
C GLY A 6 24.60 3.87 -48.66
N CYS A 7 25.06 2.99 -47.76
CA CYS A 7 24.18 2.24 -46.88
C CYS A 7 23.67 3.13 -45.74
N ALA A 8 22.40 3.47 -45.75
CA ALA A 8 21.72 4.08 -44.61
C ALA A 8 21.34 2.99 -43.61
N SER A 9 22.07 2.93 -42.51
CA SER A 9 21.71 2.10 -41.37
C SER A 9 20.56 2.76 -40.58
N SER A 10 19.35 2.29 -40.77
CA SER A 10 18.21 2.64 -39.93
C SER A 10 18.31 1.89 -38.59
N SER A 11 18.83 2.55 -37.56
CA SER A 11 18.71 2.11 -36.19
C SER A 11 17.27 2.36 -35.71
N GLY A 12 16.37 1.49 -36.10
CA GLY A 12 15.04 1.41 -35.52
C GLY A 12 15.16 0.86 -34.11
N SER A 13 15.07 1.73 -33.11
CA SER A 13 14.82 1.30 -31.74
C SER A 13 13.43 0.64 -31.69
N ILE A 14 13.40 -0.68 -31.59
CA ILE A 14 12.16 -1.43 -31.33
C ILE A 14 11.75 -1.09 -29.91
N GLU A 15 10.84 -0.14 -29.78
CA GLU A 15 10.13 0.13 -28.55
C GLU A 15 9.11 -1.00 -28.37
N GLU A 16 9.56 -2.10 -27.76
CA GLU A 16 8.72 -3.24 -27.43
C GLU A 16 7.68 -2.76 -26.40
N ALA A 17 6.50 -2.38 -26.88
CA ALA A 17 5.35 -2.09 -26.05
C ALA A 17 5.03 -3.39 -25.30
N VAL A 18 5.43 -3.47 -24.02
CA VAL A 18 5.05 -4.56 -23.14
C VAL A 18 3.53 -4.62 -23.13
N ALA A 19 2.97 -5.58 -23.85
CA ALA A 19 1.53 -5.80 -23.90
C ALA A 19 1.00 -5.98 -22.47
N PRO A 20 -0.14 -5.38 -22.12
CA PRO A 20 -0.73 -5.56 -20.81
C PRO A 20 -0.95 -7.06 -20.57
N VAL A 21 -0.26 -7.62 -19.59
CA VAL A 21 -0.41 -9.03 -19.23
C VAL A 21 -1.88 -9.28 -18.90
N ALA A 22 -2.51 -10.21 -19.61
CA ALA A 22 -3.94 -10.51 -19.45
C ALA A 22 -4.30 -10.82 -17.99
N PRO A 23 -5.52 -10.45 -17.51
CA PRO A 23 -5.98 -10.79 -16.19
C PRO A 23 -5.87 -12.30 -15.92
N THR A 24 -5.32 -12.67 -14.77
CA THR A 24 -5.14 -14.06 -14.37
C THR A 24 -6.26 -14.58 -13.48
N THR A 25 -7.13 -13.69 -13.01
CA THR A 25 -8.23 -14.02 -12.10
C THR A 25 -9.43 -13.09 -12.30
N GLU A 26 -10.61 -13.53 -11.95
CA GLU A 26 -11.82 -12.68 -11.88
C GLU A 26 -11.71 -11.57 -10.82
N LYS A 27 -10.83 -11.76 -9.81
CA LYS A 27 -10.59 -10.79 -8.74
C LYS A 27 -9.61 -9.70 -9.15
N TYR A 28 -8.99 -9.80 -10.33
CA TYR A 28 -8.00 -8.85 -10.78
C TYR A 28 -8.58 -7.44 -10.93
N ALA A 29 -7.90 -6.48 -10.33
CA ALA A 29 -8.09 -5.06 -10.58
C ALA A 29 -6.74 -4.34 -10.49
N ALA A 30 -6.51 -3.35 -11.35
CA ALA A 30 -5.28 -2.58 -11.29
C ALA A 30 -5.46 -1.16 -11.80
N ILE A 31 -4.63 -0.25 -11.30
CA ILE A 31 -4.56 1.14 -11.72
C ILE A 31 -3.13 1.66 -11.59
N VAL A 32 -2.73 2.55 -12.50
CA VAL A 32 -1.52 3.38 -12.37
C VAL A 32 -1.93 4.82 -12.55
N VAL A 33 -1.51 5.69 -11.65
CA VAL A 33 -1.85 7.12 -11.63
C VAL A 33 -0.57 7.94 -11.49
N ASP A 34 -0.44 8.98 -12.30
CA ASP A 34 0.54 10.06 -12.11
C ASP A 34 0.16 10.87 -10.87
N THR A 35 1.05 10.92 -9.88
CA THR A 35 0.74 11.59 -8.61
C THR A 35 0.76 13.12 -8.72
N LYS A 36 1.38 13.70 -9.74
CA LYS A 36 1.43 15.15 -9.96
C LYS A 36 0.14 15.64 -10.63
N SER A 37 -0.18 15.08 -11.80
CA SER A 37 -1.36 15.48 -12.56
C SER A 37 -2.67 14.86 -12.08
N GLY A 38 -2.61 13.70 -11.41
CA GLY A 38 -3.79 12.89 -11.08
C GLY A 38 -4.29 12.07 -12.28
N GLU A 39 -3.59 12.10 -13.40
CA GLU A 39 -3.96 11.39 -14.62
C GLU A 39 -3.84 9.88 -14.44
N MET A 40 -4.87 9.14 -14.84
CA MET A 40 -4.85 7.68 -14.88
C MET A 40 -4.10 7.23 -16.12
N LEU A 41 -2.93 6.62 -15.92
CA LEU A 41 -2.07 6.11 -17.01
C LEU A 41 -2.45 4.69 -17.44
N TYR A 42 -3.04 3.90 -16.52
CA TYR A 42 -3.53 2.54 -16.77
C TYR A 42 -4.71 2.24 -15.85
N GLY A 43 -5.67 1.44 -16.36
CA GLY A 43 -6.81 0.98 -15.57
C GLY A 43 -7.38 -0.34 -16.06
N ALA A 44 -7.68 -1.24 -15.13
CA ALA A 44 -8.42 -2.48 -15.36
C ALA A 44 -9.30 -2.77 -14.14
N ASN A 45 -10.61 -2.94 -14.32
CA ASN A 45 -11.58 -3.21 -13.26
C ASN A 45 -11.48 -2.24 -12.07
N ILE A 46 -11.11 -0.98 -12.34
CA ILE A 46 -10.67 -0.01 -11.32
C ILE A 46 -11.74 0.28 -10.26
N ASN A 47 -13.01 0.15 -10.61
CA ASN A 47 -14.14 0.44 -9.75
C ASN A 47 -14.84 -0.81 -9.18
N GLU A 48 -14.37 -2.00 -9.54
CA GLU A 48 -14.92 -3.24 -9.01
C GLU A 48 -14.58 -3.40 -7.53
N LEU A 49 -15.58 -3.83 -6.73
CA LEU A 49 -15.37 -4.06 -5.31
C LEU A 49 -14.40 -5.21 -5.07
N ARG A 50 -13.44 -4.98 -4.21
CA ARG A 50 -12.40 -5.93 -3.81
C ARG A 50 -12.18 -5.90 -2.31
N TYR A 51 -11.73 -6.99 -1.74
CA TYR A 51 -11.30 -7.03 -0.35
C TYR A 51 -9.89 -6.44 -0.23
N PRO A 52 -9.68 -5.42 0.62
CA PRO A 52 -8.38 -4.74 0.73
C PRO A 52 -7.30 -5.63 1.36
N ALA A 53 -7.69 -6.60 2.22
CA ALA A 53 -6.75 -7.28 3.10
C ALA A 53 -5.88 -6.25 3.86
N SER A 54 -4.58 -6.52 4.05
CA SER A 54 -3.70 -5.61 4.79
C SER A 54 -3.39 -4.28 4.11
N LEU A 55 -3.92 -3.98 2.91
CA LEU A 55 -3.91 -2.60 2.40
C LEU A 55 -4.73 -1.66 3.30
N THR A 56 -5.68 -2.19 4.06
CA THR A 56 -6.44 -1.49 5.11
C THR A 56 -5.53 -0.72 6.07
N LYS A 57 -4.36 -1.30 6.42
CA LYS A 57 -3.40 -0.66 7.33
C LYS A 57 -2.82 0.66 6.79
N MET A 58 -2.98 0.94 5.50
CA MET A 58 -2.64 2.24 4.94
C MET A 58 -3.56 3.34 5.50
N MET A 59 -4.86 3.06 5.69
CA MET A 59 -5.78 4.00 6.33
C MET A 59 -5.51 4.09 7.85
N THR A 60 -5.16 2.99 8.50
CA THR A 60 -4.73 3.01 9.91
C THR A 60 -3.52 3.91 10.10
N LEU A 61 -2.51 3.79 9.23
CA LEU A 61 -1.33 4.66 9.24
C LEU A 61 -1.67 6.11 8.87
N TYR A 62 -2.59 6.33 7.92
CA TYR A 62 -3.06 7.66 7.56
C TYR A 62 -3.62 8.41 8.78
N LEU A 63 -4.54 7.79 9.53
CA LEU A 63 -5.14 8.41 10.71
C LEU A 63 -4.12 8.59 11.86
N LEU A 64 -3.16 7.68 11.99
CA LEU A 64 -2.07 7.84 12.95
C LEU A 64 -1.15 9.01 12.57
N PHE A 65 -0.77 9.13 11.30
CA PHE A 65 0.02 10.27 10.81
C PHE A 65 -0.74 11.59 10.95
N GLU A 66 -2.04 11.61 10.68
CA GLU A 66 -2.88 12.79 10.89
C GLU A 66 -2.93 13.19 12.37
N ALA A 67 -3.04 12.23 13.29
CA ALA A 67 -3.00 12.50 14.72
C ALA A 67 -1.64 13.05 15.16
N MET A 68 -0.55 12.56 14.56
CA MET A 68 0.80 13.06 14.82
C MET A 68 1.02 14.47 14.25
N ASP A 69 0.55 14.72 13.04
CA ASP A 69 0.67 16.02 12.38
C ASP A 69 -0.11 17.13 13.12
N GLN A 70 -1.23 16.74 13.74
CA GLN A 70 -2.03 17.62 14.61
C GLN A 70 -1.46 17.76 16.04
N GLY A 71 -0.34 17.15 16.35
CA GLY A 71 0.28 17.18 17.68
C GLY A 71 -0.49 16.43 18.78
N ARG A 72 -1.52 15.64 18.41
CA ARG A 72 -2.29 14.84 19.37
C ARG A 72 -1.57 13.56 19.82
N VAL A 73 -0.62 13.12 19.03
CA VAL A 73 0.18 11.91 19.25
C VAL A 73 1.63 12.19 18.88
N SER A 74 2.57 11.75 19.72
CA SER A 74 4.02 11.83 19.46
C SER A 74 4.59 10.44 19.09
N ARG A 75 5.78 10.42 18.49
CA ARG A 75 6.50 9.17 18.15
C ARG A 75 6.83 8.32 19.37
N THR A 76 6.99 8.94 20.52
CA THR A 76 7.40 8.31 21.79
C THR A 76 6.22 7.88 22.63
N ASP A 77 5.00 8.29 22.30
CA ASP A 77 3.81 7.86 23.03
C ASP A 77 3.67 6.34 23.02
N LEU A 78 3.14 5.80 24.10
CA LEU A 78 2.99 4.37 24.27
C LEU A 78 1.55 3.94 23.93
N ILE A 79 1.43 3.08 22.96
CA ILE A 79 0.15 2.44 22.58
C ILE A 79 -0.07 1.24 23.51
N PRO A 80 -1.08 1.23 24.37
CA PRO A 80 -1.39 0.10 25.24
C PRO A 80 -1.96 -1.07 24.42
N VAL A 81 -1.68 -2.30 24.87
CA VAL A 81 -2.13 -3.52 24.20
C VAL A 81 -3.19 -4.19 25.07
N SER A 82 -4.42 -4.18 24.57
CA SER A 82 -5.55 -4.87 25.20
C SER A 82 -5.49 -6.40 25.01
N ARG A 83 -6.35 -7.14 25.73
CA ARG A 83 -6.54 -8.57 25.49
C ARG A 83 -7.09 -8.83 24.08
N ALA A 84 -7.97 -7.98 23.58
CA ALA A 84 -8.56 -8.09 22.25
C ALA A 84 -7.48 -7.92 21.17
N ALA A 85 -6.65 -6.88 21.27
CA ALA A 85 -5.54 -6.65 20.34
C ALA A 85 -4.53 -7.80 20.36
N ALA A 86 -4.10 -8.27 21.55
CA ALA A 86 -3.15 -9.37 21.71
C ALA A 86 -3.65 -10.70 21.11
N SER A 87 -4.97 -10.92 21.09
CA SER A 87 -5.61 -12.15 20.60
C SER A 87 -5.75 -12.20 19.06
N ARG A 88 -5.48 -11.09 18.35
CA ARG A 88 -5.66 -11.05 16.89
C ARG A 88 -4.86 -12.15 16.17
N PRO A 89 -5.46 -12.78 15.13
CA PRO A 89 -4.78 -13.82 14.38
C PRO A 89 -3.56 -13.29 13.60
N PRO A 90 -2.63 -14.15 13.19
CA PRO A 90 -1.48 -13.77 12.38
C PRO A 90 -1.86 -13.07 11.05
N SER A 91 -0.97 -12.21 10.45
CA SER A 91 0.37 -11.84 10.95
C SER A 91 0.30 -10.96 12.18
N LYS A 92 1.16 -11.20 13.19
CA LYS A 92 1.21 -10.39 14.41
C LYS A 92 2.64 -10.27 14.93
N LEU A 93 2.90 -9.27 15.76
CA LEU A 93 4.17 -9.10 16.47
C LEU A 93 4.28 -10.08 17.63
N GLY A 94 3.14 -10.42 18.25
CA GLY A 94 3.06 -11.31 19.40
C GLY A 94 3.08 -10.56 20.73
N LEU A 95 2.53 -9.35 20.75
CA LEU A 95 2.38 -8.55 21.97
C LEU A 95 1.46 -9.24 22.96
N LYS A 96 1.75 -9.08 24.25
CA LYS A 96 0.91 -9.59 25.36
C LYS A 96 0.01 -8.48 25.88
N ALA A 97 -1.17 -8.85 26.35
CA ALA A 97 -2.07 -7.93 27.04
C ALA A 97 -1.36 -7.26 28.23
N GLY A 98 -1.57 -5.96 28.40
CA GLY A 98 -0.91 -5.14 29.42
C GLY A 98 0.47 -4.60 29.02
N GLN A 99 1.05 -5.04 27.91
CA GLN A 99 2.24 -4.41 27.33
C GLN A 99 1.86 -3.11 26.63
N SER A 100 2.88 -2.36 26.27
CA SER A 100 2.75 -1.17 25.39
C SER A 100 3.82 -1.20 24.34
N ILE A 101 3.57 -0.49 23.21
CA ILE A 101 4.51 -0.32 22.11
C ILE A 101 4.63 1.15 21.74
N PRO A 102 5.87 1.72 21.58
CA PRO A 102 6.02 3.08 21.12
C PRO A 102 5.40 3.30 19.73
N VAL A 103 4.81 4.46 19.49
CA VAL A 103 4.18 4.83 18.20
C VAL A 103 5.14 4.64 17.03
N ASP A 104 6.41 5.10 17.13
CA ASP A 104 7.40 4.90 16.07
C ASP A 104 7.60 3.41 15.74
N THR A 105 7.71 2.57 16.76
CA THR A 105 7.85 1.12 16.57
C THR A 105 6.58 0.52 15.96
N ALA A 106 5.40 0.96 16.39
CA ALA A 106 4.13 0.51 15.84
C ALA A 106 4.02 0.82 14.35
N ILE A 107 4.38 2.04 13.91
CA ILE A 107 4.40 2.42 12.49
C ILE A 107 5.31 1.48 11.69
N ARG A 108 6.55 1.28 12.12
CA ARG A 108 7.52 0.39 11.44
C ARG A 108 7.00 -1.04 11.35
N VAL A 109 6.42 -1.56 12.42
CA VAL A 109 5.85 -2.91 12.46
C VAL A 109 4.62 -3.03 11.57
N LEU A 110 3.75 -2.03 11.51
CA LEU A 110 2.59 -2.00 10.61
C LEU A 110 3.01 -2.04 9.14
N VAL A 111 4.05 -1.29 8.77
CA VAL A 111 4.58 -1.25 7.40
C VAL A 111 5.27 -2.58 7.06
N VAL A 112 6.24 -3.00 7.86
CA VAL A 112 7.15 -4.10 7.55
C VAL A 112 6.52 -5.46 7.81
N LYS A 113 6.06 -5.70 9.05
CA LYS A 113 5.49 -6.99 9.50
C LYS A 113 4.01 -7.13 9.17
N SER A 114 3.31 -5.99 8.99
CA SER A 114 1.85 -6.01 8.78
C SER A 114 1.07 -6.60 9.97
N ALA A 115 1.50 -6.32 11.19
CA ALA A 115 1.01 -6.97 12.41
C ALA A 115 -0.43 -6.57 12.75
N ASN A 116 -1.31 -7.56 12.93
CA ASN A 116 -2.73 -7.35 13.20
C ASN A 116 -2.97 -6.91 14.66
N ASP A 117 -2.21 -7.44 15.61
CA ASP A 117 -2.24 -7.04 17.02
C ASP A 117 -1.86 -5.57 17.20
N VAL A 118 -0.83 -5.11 16.49
CA VAL A 118 -0.41 -3.69 16.49
C VAL A 118 -1.46 -2.81 15.82
N ALA A 119 -2.10 -3.27 14.72
CA ALA A 119 -3.17 -2.51 14.06
C ALA A 119 -4.39 -2.33 14.98
N SER A 120 -4.82 -3.39 15.66
CA SER A 120 -5.93 -3.34 16.61
C SER A 120 -5.59 -2.46 17.83
N ALA A 121 -4.38 -2.58 18.40
CA ALA A 121 -3.95 -1.72 19.50
C ALA A 121 -3.91 -0.23 19.07
N THR A 122 -3.41 0.08 17.86
CA THR A 122 -3.41 1.43 17.30
C THR A 122 -4.84 1.96 17.12
N ALA A 123 -5.75 1.10 16.67
CA ALA A 123 -7.16 1.45 16.51
C ALA A 123 -7.82 1.77 17.85
N GLU A 124 -7.62 0.95 18.87
CA GLU A 124 -8.13 1.20 20.20
C GLU A 124 -7.56 2.49 20.80
N PHE A 125 -6.25 2.74 20.60
CA PHE A 125 -5.58 3.96 21.06
C PHE A 125 -6.18 5.23 20.47
N LEU A 126 -6.41 5.26 19.14
CA LEU A 126 -6.97 6.42 18.44
C LEU A 126 -8.51 6.48 18.52
N GLY A 127 -9.17 5.35 18.68
CA GLY A 127 -10.62 5.20 18.76
C GLY A 127 -11.16 5.31 20.19
N ASN A 128 -10.35 5.81 21.14
CA ASN A 128 -10.75 5.94 22.55
C ASN A 128 -11.24 4.61 23.14
N GLY A 129 -10.43 3.57 22.99
CA GLY A 129 -10.70 2.22 23.50
C GLY A 129 -11.54 1.32 22.59
N SER A 130 -11.99 1.80 21.42
CA SER A 130 -12.84 1.04 20.49
C SER A 130 -12.27 0.95 19.08
N GLU A 131 -11.96 -0.26 18.61
CA GLU A 131 -11.60 -0.51 17.21
C GLU A 131 -12.80 -0.25 16.26
N GLU A 132 -14.03 -0.50 16.71
CA GLU A 132 -15.24 -0.22 15.92
C GLU A 132 -15.37 1.29 15.64
N ARG A 133 -15.24 2.13 16.68
CA ARG A 133 -15.23 3.60 16.51
C ARG A 133 -14.11 4.02 15.55
N PHE A 134 -12.94 3.43 15.68
CA PHE A 134 -11.84 3.71 14.76
C PHE A 134 -12.16 3.30 13.32
N ALA A 135 -12.81 2.17 13.09
CA ALA A 135 -13.26 1.74 11.76
C ALA A 135 -14.28 2.73 11.15
N GLN A 136 -15.17 3.29 11.97
CA GLN A 136 -16.07 4.37 11.55
C GLN A 136 -15.28 5.62 11.15
N MET A 137 -14.25 6.01 11.93
CA MET A 137 -13.34 7.11 11.57
C MET A 137 -12.59 6.84 10.26
N MET A 138 -12.10 5.61 10.05
CA MET A 138 -11.47 5.20 8.79
C MET A 138 -12.42 5.35 7.60
N THR A 139 -13.67 4.93 7.75
CA THR A 139 -14.67 5.02 6.68
C THR A 139 -15.06 6.48 6.42
N ALA A 140 -15.23 7.29 7.45
CA ALA A 140 -15.49 8.73 7.31
C ALA A 140 -14.33 9.44 6.59
N LYS A 141 -13.08 9.11 6.96
CA LYS A 141 -11.89 9.63 6.29
C LYS A 141 -11.83 9.18 4.83
N ALA A 142 -12.17 7.93 4.54
CA ALA A 142 -12.25 7.44 3.16
C ALA A 142 -13.22 8.29 2.33
N ARG A 143 -14.40 8.59 2.85
CA ARG A 143 -15.36 9.49 2.17
C ARG A 143 -14.77 10.88 1.94
N ALA A 144 -14.11 11.47 2.94
CA ALA A 144 -13.46 12.78 2.81
C ALA A 144 -12.33 12.79 1.75
N LEU A 145 -11.66 11.67 1.52
CA LEU A 145 -10.64 11.48 0.47
C LEU A 145 -11.24 11.14 -0.91
N GLY A 146 -12.56 11.09 -1.05
CA GLY A 146 -13.23 10.70 -2.29
C GLY A 146 -13.23 9.20 -2.57
N MET A 147 -12.92 8.36 -1.55
CA MET A 147 -12.99 6.90 -1.63
C MET A 147 -14.44 6.44 -1.41
N SER A 148 -15.31 6.76 -2.38
CA SER A 148 -16.76 6.60 -2.25
C SER A 148 -17.24 5.14 -2.14
N ARG A 149 -16.42 4.19 -2.60
CA ARG A 149 -16.74 2.77 -2.63
C ARG A 149 -15.96 1.94 -1.60
N THR A 150 -15.39 2.60 -0.58
CA THR A 150 -14.59 1.93 0.46
C THR A 150 -15.31 1.97 1.80
N THR A 151 -15.40 0.83 2.44
CA THR A 151 -15.87 0.68 3.82
C THR A 151 -14.84 -0.10 4.62
N PHE A 152 -14.47 0.40 5.78
CA PHE A 152 -13.60 -0.28 6.74
C PHE A 152 -14.41 -0.73 7.95
N THR A 153 -14.19 -1.97 8.37
CA THR A 153 -14.84 -2.58 9.56
C THR A 153 -13.84 -2.94 10.65
N ASN A 154 -12.54 -2.95 10.32
CA ASN A 154 -11.44 -3.14 11.27
C ASN A 154 -10.17 -2.45 10.76
N ALA A 155 -9.18 -2.30 11.65
CA ALA A 155 -7.93 -1.60 11.34
C ALA A 155 -6.88 -2.45 10.63
N SER A 156 -7.07 -3.75 10.56
CA SER A 156 -6.04 -4.71 10.15
C SER A 156 -6.22 -5.25 8.73
N GLY A 157 -7.43 -5.27 8.22
CA GLY A 157 -7.77 -5.94 6.96
C GLY A 157 -8.06 -7.44 7.15
N LEU A 158 -8.35 -7.87 8.36
CA LEU A 158 -8.89 -9.20 8.62
C LEU A 158 -10.23 -9.39 7.88
N PRO A 159 -10.57 -10.63 7.50
CA PRO A 159 -11.76 -10.90 6.69
C PRO A 159 -13.05 -10.40 7.36
N ASP A 160 -13.79 -9.64 6.60
CA ASP A 160 -15.14 -9.19 6.88
C ASP A 160 -15.81 -8.90 5.52
N SER A 161 -17.03 -9.38 5.32
CA SER A 161 -17.75 -9.24 4.04
C SER A 161 -18.11 -7.80 3.69
N GLN A 162 -18.23 -6.93 4.69
CA GLN A 162 -18.54 -5.52 4.50
C GLN A 162 -17.28 -4.66 4.31
N GLN A 163 -16.09 -5.20 4.57
CA GLN A 163 -14.84 -4.48 4.38
C GLN A 163 -14.39 -4.55 2.92
N VAL A 164 -14.77 -3.56 2.16
CA VAL A 164 -14.56 -3.50 0.72
C VAL A 164 -13.88 -2.21 0.29
N THR A 165 -13.23 -2.26 -0.87
CA THR A 165 -12.58 -1.12 -1.52
C THR A 165 -12.54 -1.32 -3.02
N THR A 166 -11.91 -0.40 -3.75
CA THR A 166 -11.61 -0.51 -5.19
C THR A 166 -10.15 -0.16 -5.45
N ALA A 167 -9.61 -0.55 -6.61
CA ALA A 167 -8.26 -0.16 -7.01
C ALA A 167 -8.13 1.37 -7.12
N ALA A 168 -9.16 2.05 -7.62
CA ALA A 168 -9.21 3.51 -7.72
C ALA A 168 -9.17 4.17 -6.33
N ASP A 169 -9.92 3.67 -5.37
CA ASP A 169 -9.93 4.22 -4.01
C ASP A 169 -8.59 4.02 -3.29
N MET A 170 -7.98 2.83 -3.45
CA MET A 170 -6.66 2.57 -2.89
C MET A 170 -5.57 3.45 -3.52
N ALA A 171 -5.68 3.79 -4.80
CA ALA A 171 -4.79 4.76 -5.43
C ALA A 171 -4.97 6.16 -4.84
N ARG A 172 -6.22 6.61 -4.59
CA ARG A 172 -6.50 7.89 -3.89
C ARG A 172 -5.84 7.94 -2.52
N LEU A 173 -5.99 6.88 -1.73
CA LEU A 173 -5.34 6.78 -0.41
C LEU A 173 -3.81 6.82 -0.51
N SER A 174 -3.24 6.12 -1.48
CA SER A 174 -1.79 6.09 -1.72
C SER A 174 -1.24 7.49 -2.07
N ILE A 175 -1.97 8.23 -2.91
CA ILE A 175 -1.62 9.61 -3.29
C ILE A 175 -1.78 10.55 -2.08
N ALA A 176 -2.86 10.39 -1.31
CA ALA A 176 -3.11 11.20 -0.12
C ALA A 176 -2.00 11.05 0.92
N LEU A 177 -1.56 9.80 1.20
CA LEU A 177 -0.44 9.51 2.09
C LEU A 177 0.85 10.24 1.66
N ARG A 178 1.17 10.21 0.36
CA ARG A 178 2.36 10.88 -0.18
C ARG A 178 2.28 12.40 -0.08
N ARG A 179 1.11 12.97 -0.43
CA ARG A 179 0.95 14.43 -0.52
C ARG A 179 0.81 15.09 0.85
N GLN A 180 0.08 14.46 1.76
CA GLN A 180 -0.26 15.07 3.04
C GLN A 180 0.78 14.78 4.14
N PHE A 181 1.48 13.65 4.03
CA PHE A 181 2.45 13.24 5.05
C PHE A 181 3.84 12.93 4.47
N PRO A 182 4.45 13.84 3.68
CA PRO A 182 5.77 13.61 3.10
C PRO A 182 6.84 13.37 4.18
N GLN A 183 6.71 13.99 5.36
CA GLN A 183 7.61 13.83 6.51
C GLN A 183 7.58 12.43 7.14
N TYR A 184 6.52 11.67 6.92
CA TYR A 184 6.36 10.29 7.41
C TYR A 184 6.46 9.24 6.30
N TYR A 185 6.47 9.68 5.04
CA TYR A 185 6.39 8.75 3.91
C TYR A 185 7.57 7.76 3.85
N GLY A 186 8.75 8.16 4.34
CA GLY A 186 9.94 7.31 4.40
C GLY A 186 9.78 6.02 5.21
N TYR A 187 8.77 5.93 6.09
CA TYR A 187 8.46 4.68 6.77
C TYR A 187 8.10 3.55 5.80
N PHE A 188 7.41 3.86 4.70
CA PHE A 188 6.97 2.87 3.72
C PHE A 188 8.12 2.23 2.93
N ALA A 189 9.28 2.89 2.87
CA ALA A 189 10.46 2.36 2.20
C ALA A 189 11.25 1.34 3.05
N GLN A 190 10.86 1.12 4.30
CA GLN A 190 11.57 0.21 5.19
C GLN A 190 11.35 -1.25 4.80
N LYS A 191 12.44 -2.00 4.66
CA LYS A 191 12.43 -3.42 4.30
C LYS A 191 12.50 -4.34 5.51
N GLU A 192 12.94 -3.83 6.65
CA GLU A 192 13.06 -4.57 7.90
C GLU A 192 12.84 -3.66 9.11
N VAL A 193 12.55 -4.26 10.24
CA VAL A 193 12.41 -3.59 11.54
C VAL A 193 13.03 -4.44 12.64
N THR A 194 13.75 -3.81 13.57
CA THR A 194 14.28 -4.49 14.77
C THR A 194 13.42 -4.14 15.97
N VAL A 195 12.88 -5.16 16.64
CA VAL A 195 12.08 -5.03 17.86
C VAL A 195 12.61 -6.01 18.90
N ALA A 196 12.91 -5.52 20.09
CA ALA A 196 13.47 -6.32 21.20
C ALA A 196 14.66 -7.21 20.76
N GLY A 197 15.59 -6.64 19.99
CA GLY A 197 16.81 -7.32 19.50
C GLY A 197 16.57 -8.30 18.34
N ARG A 198 15.34 -8.44 17.83
CA ARG A 198 15.01 -9.35 16.72
C ARG A 198 14.72 -8.57 15.45
N THR A 199 15.48 -8.81 14.38
CA THR A 199 15.23 -8.22 13.06
C THR A 199 14.16 -9.01 12.31
N ILE A 200 13.13 -8.31 11.85
CA ILE A 200 11.99 -8.84 11.11
C ILE A 200 12.06 -8.28 9.69
N LYS A 201 12.15 -9.16 8.69
CA LYS A 201 12.14 -8.77 7.28
C LYS A 201 10.70 -8.59 6.79
N GLY A 202 10.51 -7.61 5.92
CA GLY A 202 9.21 -7.25 5.34
C GLY A 202 8.75 -8.20 4.23
N HIS A 203 7.47 -8.09 3.90
CA HIS A 203 6.83 -8.88 2.86
C HIS A 203 6.85 -8.21 1.47
N ASN A 204 7.23 -6.93 1.38
CA ASN A 204 7.16 -6.17 0.13
C ASN A 204 8.43 -6.36 -0.73
N LYS A 205 8.58 -7.55 -1.31
CA LYS A 205 9.70 -7.86 -2.22
C LYS A 205 9.60 -7.12 -3.57
N ALA A 206 8.46 -6.54 -3.91
CA ALA A 206 8.33 -5.75 -5.14
C ALA A 206 9.25 -4.53 -5.15
N MET A 207 9.60 -3.99 -3.97
CA MET A 207 10.56 -2.88 -3.85
C MET A 207 11.98 -3.23 -4.31
N ASP A 208 12.34 -4.51 -4.37
CA ASP A 208 13.64 -4.96 -4.89
C ASP A 208 13.62 -5.12 -6.42
N MET A 209 12.41 -5.24 -7.00
CA MET A 209 12.19 -5.48 -8.44
C MET A 209 11.91 -4.20 -9.23
N ILE A 210 11.48 -3.13 -8.56
CA ILE A 210 10.99 -1.91 -9.21
C ILE A 210 11.95 -0.76 -8.89
N PRO A 211 12.75 -0.31 -9.86
CA PRO A 211 13.68 0.81 -9.65
C PRO A 211 12.95 2.09 -9.21
N GLY A 212 13.37 2.65 -8.08
CA GLY A 212 12.77 3.87 -7.51
C GLY A 212 11.49 3.62 -6.71
N ALA A 213 11.11 2.37 -6.44
CA ALA A 213 10.01 2.06 -5.55
C ALA A 213 10.35 2.47 -4.11
N ASP A 214 9.44 3.23 -3.47
CA ASP A 214 9.58 3.78 -2.13
C ASP A 214 8.39 3.45 -1.20
N GLY A 215 7.72 2.38 -1.51
CA GLY A 215 6.59 1.86 -0.71
C GLY A 215 5.63 1.05 -1.59
N LEU A 216 4.41 0.74 -1.15
CA LEU A 216 3.73 1.09 0.09
C LEU A 216 3.43 -0.16 0.93
N LYS A 217 2.45 -0.98 0.45
CA LYS A 217 1.88 -2.04 1.27
C LYS A 217 1.44 -3.25 0.45
N THR A 218 1.70 -4.44 1.00
CA THR A 218 1.16 -5.72 0.51
C THR A 218 -0.07 -6.13 1.32
N GLY A 219 -0.95 -6.92 0.72
CA GLY A 219 -2.08 -7.55 1.39
C GLY A 219 -2.36 -8.94 0.82
N TYR A 220 -2.85 -9.84 1.69
CA TYR A 220 -3.33 -11.15 1.29
C TYR A 220 -4.35 -11.68 2.28
N THR A 221 -5.43 -12.19 1.77
CA THR A 221 -6.32 -13.17 2.40
C THR A 221 -6.76 -14.17 1.34
N ARG A 222 -7.30 -15.31 1.73
CA ARG A 222 -7.86 -16.27 0.76
C ARG A 222 -8.98 -15.63 -0.09
N ALA A 223 -9.78 -14.76 0.51
CA ALA A 223 -10.88 -14.08 -0.19
C ALA A 223 -10.37 -13.00 -1.14
N SER A 224 -9.37 -12.19 -0.75
CA SER A 224 -8.86 -11.08 -1.56
C SER A 224 -7.94 -11.52 -2.70
N GLY A 225 -7.22 -12.64 -2.58
CA GLY A 225 -6.02 -12.86 -3.37
C GLY A 225 -4.87 -11.94 -2.93
N PHE A 226 -3.82 -11.85 -3.73
CA PHE A 226 -2.62 -11.06 -3.43
C PHE A 226 -2.76 -9.63 -3.95
N ASN A 227 -2.67 -8.67 -3.03
CA ASN A 227 -2.79 -7.22 -3.28
C ASN A 227 -1.43 -6.51 -3.07
N LEU A 228 -1.23 -5.41 -3.79
CA LEU A 228 -0.08 -4.52 -3.64
C LEU A 228 -0.45 -3.09 -4.03
N ALA A 229 -0.14 -2.14 -3.16
CA ALA A 229 -0.01 -0.74 -3.51
C ALA A 229 1.48 -0.39 -3.53
N THR A 230 1.94 0.27 -4.58
CA THR A 230 3.34 0.66 -4.78
C THR A 230 3.40 2.10 -5.26
N SER A 231 4.44 2.81 -4.87
CA SER A 231 4.78 4.10 -5.44
C SER A 231 6.21 4.09 -5.96
N VAL A 232 6.44 4.89 -6.98
CA VAL A 232 7.75 5.14 -7.57
C VAL A 232 7.96 6.64 -7.65
N ASN A 233 9.12 7.10 -7.19
CA ASN A 233 9.58 8.48 -7.37
C ASN A 233 10.99 8.44 -7.96
N ARG A 234 11.12 8.78 -9.24
CA ARG A 234 12.38 8.68 -9.96
C ARG A 234 12.45 9.67 -11.11
N GLY A 235 13.58 10.38 -11.23
CA GLY A 235 13.85 11.28 -12.35
C GLY A 235 12.78 12.37 -12.51
N GLY A 236 12.30 12.93 -11.41
CA GLY A 236 11.25 13.94 -11.43
C GLY A 236 9.84 13.40 -11.70
N LYS A 237 9.67 12.11 -11.97
CA LYS A 237 8.40 11.44 -12.22
C LYS A 237 7.92 10.71 -10.98
N SER A 238 6.63 10.78 -10.69
CA SER A 238 6.04 10.16 -9.51
C SER A 238 4.72 9.48 -9.84
N VAL A 239 4.64 8.17 -9.62
CA VAL A 239 3.44 7.37 -9.89
C VAL A 239 3.07 6.49 -8.70
N VAL A 240 1.79 6.19 -8.63
CA VAL A 240 1.23 5.17 -7.74
C VAL A 240 0.61 4.08 -8.58
N GLY A 241 0.86 2.83 -8.22
CA GLY A 241 0.20 1.66 -8.77
C GLY A 241 -0.50 0.85 -7.70
N VAL A 242 -1.65 0.30 -8.04
CA VAL A 242 -2.37 -0.67 -7.22
C VAL A 242 -2.68 -1.89 -8.08
N VAL A 243 -2.36 -3.07 -7.58
CA VAL A 243 -2.74 -4.38 -8.15
C VAL A 243 -3.46 -5.16 -7.07
N MET A 244 -4.62 -5.68 -7.39
CA MET A 244 -5.46 -6.45 -6.47
C MET A 244 -5.87 -7.79 -7.08
N GLY A 245 -6.03 -8.80 -6.24
CA GLY A 245 -6.69 -10.04 -6.58
C GLY A 245 -5.84 -11.07 -7.32
N GLU A 246 -4.52 -10.97 -7.32
CA GLU A 246 -3.66 -11.96 -7.99
C GLU A 246 -3.60 -13.31 -7.26
N ASN A 247 -3.30 -14.37 -8.02
CA ASN A 247 -3.25 -15.74 -7.49
C ASN A 247 -2.03 -16.00 -6.61
N THR A 248 -0.89 -15.34 -6.88
CA THR A 248 0.35 -15.51 -6.12
C THR A 248 1.06 -14.19 -5.90
N ALA A 249 1.91 -14.16 -4.87
CA ALA A 249 2.78 -13.00 -4.61
C ALA A 249 3.76 -12.75 -5.77
N ALA A 250 4.24 -13.82 -6.42
CA ALA A 250 5.17 -13.72 -7.54
C ALA A 250 4.51 -13.04 -8.75
N ILE A 251 3.30 -13.48 -9.14
CA ILE A 251 2.53 -12.91 -10.25
C ILE A 251 2.20 -11.45 -9.95
N ARG A 252 1.72 -11.13 -8.73
CA ARG A 252 1.43 -9.78 -8.29
C ARG A 252 2.64 -8.85 -8.43
N ASN A 253 3.81 -9.29 -7.97
CA ASN A 253 5.04 -8.51 -8.02
C ASN A 253 5.50 -8.29 -9.48
N ALA A 254 5.50 -9.35 -10.30
CA ALA A 254 5.88 -9.26 -11.71
C ALA A 254 4.96 -8.32 -12.48
N ARG A 255 3.65 -8.42 -12.25
CA ARG A 255 2.66 -7.52 -12.87
C ARG A 255 2.88 -6.07 -12.47
N MET A 256 3.08 -5.80 -11.17
CA MET A 256 3.37 -4.46 -10.71
C MET A 256 4.66 -3.92 -11.34
N ALA A 257 5.72 -4.72 -11.43
CA ALA A 257 6.97 -4.31 -12.05
C ALA A 257 6.78 -3.98 -13.53
N ALA A 258 6.03 -4.79 -14.27
CA ALA A 258 5.70 -4.53 -15.67
C ALA A 258 4.90 -3.23 -15.84
N LEU A 259 3.87 -3.01 -15.03
CA LEU A 259 3.07 -1.77 -15.05
C LEU A 259 3.94 -0.54 -14.74
N MET A 260 4.78 -0.60 -13.70
CA MET A 260 5.64 0.52 -13.35
C MET A 260 6.66 0.81 -14.45
N SER A 261 7.28 -0.23 -15.04
CA SER A 261 8.21 -0.06 -16.16
C SER A 261 7.56 0.61 -17.37
N ALA A 262 6.33 0.22 -17.71
CA ALA A 262 5.60 0.74 -18.86
C ALA A 262 5.11 2.18 -18.67
N TYR A 263 4.68 2.54 -17.45
CA TYR A 263 3.93 3.77 -17.23
C TYR A 263 4.68 4.87 -16.48
N VAL A 264 5.76 4.59 -15.73
CA VAL A 264 6.56 5.64 -15.07
C VAL A 264 7.09 6.66 -16.09
N ARG A 265 7.51 6.20 -17.29
CA ARG A 265 8.04 7.08 -18.32
C ARG A 265 6.98 8.04 -18.89
N LYS A 266 5.70 7.67 -18.82
CA LYS A 266 4.56 8.46 -19.33
C LYS A 266 4.07 9.52 -18.36
N ALA A 267 4.49 9.46 -17.08
CA ALA A 267 4.16 10.47 -16.07
C ALA A 267 4.82 11.82 -16.38
N LYS A 268 4.22 12.91 -15.88
CA LYS A 268 4.68 14.30 -16.05
C LYS A 268 5.71 14.72 -15.02
#